data_9bc2d567b7d6dad42d0767b415305632
#
_entry.id   9bc2d567b7d6dad42d0767b415305632
#
_cell.length_a   1.000
_cell.length_b   1.000
_cell.length_c   1.000
_cell.angle_alpha   90.00
_cell.angle_beta   90.00
_cell.angle_gamma   90.00
#
_symmetry.space_group_name_H-M   'P 1'
#
loop_
_entity.id
_entity.type
_entity.pdbx_description
1 polymer ?
#
loop_
_entity_poly.entity_id
_entity_poly.type
_entity_poly.pdbx_seq_one_letter_code
_entity_poly.pdbx_strand_id
1 'polypeptide(L)'
;HRAIPVLGIVIVVAALYLGCTWHARSSARRQLAERLEGRSPEAQNRKIVDAYGGAELTILSFSGMPGVIRPGEEAELCYGVSNASRVRIEPPVEHVWPSLGRCVKVAPERDTEYTLIVEDAAGRSRTARLTIRVRAE
;
A
#
# COMPACT_ATOMS: atom_id res chain seq x y z
N HIS A 1 36.29 55.07 -34.80
CA HIS A 1 34.88 55.27 -34.41
C HIS A 1 33.90 54.18 -34.85
N ARG A 2 34.31 53.17 -35.66
CA ARG A 2 33.43 52.06 -36.11
C ARG A 2 33.47 50.80 -35.24
N ALA A 3 34.40 50.74 -34.26
CA ALA A 3 34.54 49.56 -33.36
C ALA A 3 33.53 49.55 -32.19
N ILE A 4 33.01 50.69 -31.79
CA ILE A 4 32.07 50.81 -30.64
C ILE A 4 30.73 50.12 -30.88
N PRO A 5 30.08 50.25 -32.10
CA PRO A 5 28.78 49.53 -32.29
C PRO A 5 28.97 48.03 -32.40
N VAL A 6 30.09 47.52 -32.89
CA VAL A 6 30.37 46.08 -32.97
C VAL A 6 30.54 45.49 -31.56
N LEU A 7 31.24 46.17 -30.68
CA LEU A 7 31.42 45.72 -29.30
C LEU A 7 30.05 45.64 -28.56
N GLY A 8 29.16 46.64 -28.75
CA GLY A 8 27.83 46.64 -28.20
C GLY A 8 26.97 45.45 -28.65
N ILE A 9 27.01 45.11 -29.94
CA ILE A 9 26.31 43.96 -30.49
C ILE A 9 26.82 42.66 -29.91
N VAL A 10 28.13 42.47 -29.78
CA VAL A 10 28.73 41.25 -29.17
C VAL A 10 28.29 41.06 -27.74
N ILE A 11 28.26 42.14 -26.92
CA ILE A 11 27.80 42.08 -25.54
C ILE A 11 26.33 41.67 -25.44
N VAL A 12 25.46 42.24 -26.29
CA VAL A 12 24.05 41.89 -26.33
C VAL A 12 23.82 40.43 -26.71
N VAL A 13 24.53 39.95 -27.76
CA VAL A 13 24.43 38.54 -28.17
C VAL A 13 24.93 37.60 -27.08
N ALA A 14 26.03 37.94 -26.41
CA ALA A 14 26.54 37.14 -25.29
C ALA A 14 25.59 37.12 -24.10
N ALA A 15 24.94 38.21 -23.75
CA ALA A 15 23.94 38.30 -22.70
C ALA A 15 22.68 37.46 -23.01
N LEU A 16 22.20 37.54 -24.25
CA LEU A 16 21.07 36.70 -24.71
C LEU A 16 21.41 35.21 -24.68
N TYR A 17 22.62 34.83 -25.13
CA TYR A 17 23.07 33.44 -25.08
C TYR A 17 23.17 32.93 -23.64
N LEU A 18 23.75 33.71 -22.72
CA LEU A 18 23.81 33.34 -21.31
C LEU A 18 22.43 33.26 -20.67
N GLY A 19 21.51 34.18 -20.99
CA GLY A 19 20.11 34.13 -20.54
C GLY A 19 19.36 32.89 -21.02
N CYS A 20 19.49 32.56 -22.30
CA CYS A 20 18.89 31.35 -22.86
C CYS A 20 19.44 30.06 -22.23
N THR A 21 20.75 29.98 -22.04
CA THR A 21 21.37 28.79 -21.42
C THR A 21 20.99 28.65 -19.96
N TRP A 22 20.87 29.77 -19.24
CA TRP A 22 20.44 29.75 -17.83
C TRP A 22 18.97 29.35 -17.70
N HIS A 23 18.11 29.87 -18.57
CA HIS A 23 16.69 29.50 -18.60
C HIS A 23 16.48 28.01 -18.96
N ALA A 24 17.19 27.49 -19.94
CA ALA A 24 17.13 26.08 -20.31
C ALA A 24 17.60 25.15 -19.17
N ARG A 25 18.64 25.53 -18.43
CA ARG A 25 19.16 24.77 -17.30
C ARG A 25 18.18 24.80 -16.11
N SER A 26 17.50 25.92 -15.87
CA SER A 26 16.54 26.03 -14.75
C SER A 26 15.27 25.20 -15.01
N SER A 27 14.78 25.15 -16.22
CA SER A 27 13.62 24.32 -16.59
C SER A 27 13.93 22.83 -16.51
N ALA A 28 15.12 22.39 -16.94
CA ALA A 28 15.53 21.00 -16.82
C ALA A 28 15.65 20.53 -15.37
N ARG A 29 16.13 21.38 -14.47
CA ARG A 29 16.21 21.10 -13.04
C ARG A 29 14.84 20.97 -12.39
N ARG A 30 13.86 21.80 -12.78
CA ARG A 30 12.48 21.71 -12.28
C ARG A 30 11.81 20.40 -12.72
N GLN A 31 11.95 20.01 -13.98
CA GLN A 31 11.41 18.75 -14.48
C GLN A 31 12.02 17.52 -13.80
N LEU A 32 13.33 17.58 -13.48
CA LEU A 32 13.98 16.51 -12.76
C LEU A 32 13.51 16.44 -11.30
N ALA A 33 13.33 17.57 -10.63
CA ALA A 33 12.79 17.64 -9.28
C ALA A 33 11.36 17.07 -9.22
N GLU A 34 10.48 17.46 -10.13
CA GLU A 34 9.10 16.93 -10.23
C GLU A 34 9.07 15.43 -10.48
N ARG A 35 9.98 14.90 -11.31
CA ARG A 35 10.11 13.45 -11.54
C ARG A 35 10.62 12.70 -10.31
N LEU A 36 11.49 13.31 -9.52
CA LEU A 36 12.02 12.71 -8.29
C LEU A 36 11.00 12.78 -7.15
N GLU A 37 10.23 13.85 -7.04
CA GLU A 37 9.11 13.95 -6.08
C GLU A 37 8.00 12.94 -6.37
N GLY A 38 7.67 12.71 -7.64
CA GLY A 38 6.72 11.66 -8.04
C GLY A 38 7.21 10.22 -7.79
N ARG A 39 8.50 10.03 -7.49
CA ARG A 39 9.13 8.76 -7.10
C ARG A 39 9.48 8.68 -5.61
N SER A 40 9.09 9.65 -4.81
CA SER A 40 9.33 9.59 -3.36
C SER A 40 8.66 8.33 -2.78
N PRO A 41 9.29 7.63 -1.83
CA PRO A 41 8.69 6.48 -1.14
C PRO A 41 7.31 6.81 -0.55
N GLU A 42 7.12 8.05 -0.12
CA GLU A 42 5.84 8.53 0.43
C GLU A 42 4.73 8.62 -0.62
N ALA A 43 5.03 9.12 -1.83
CA ALA A 43 4.06 9.17 -2.92
C ALA A 43 3.70 7.76 -3.41
N GLN A 44 4.66 6.84 -3.41
CA GLN A 44 4.44 5.45 -3.77
C GLN A 44 3.64 4.71 -2.70
N ASN A 45 3.94 4.93 -1.42
CA ASN A 45 3.16 4.39 -0.30
C ASN A 45 1.73 4.93 -0.30
N ARG A 46 1.52 6.21 -0.59
CA ARG A 46 0.16 6.79 -0.69
C ARG A 46 -0.65 6.13 -1.80
N LYS A 47 -0.07 5.88 -2.97
CA LYS A 47 -0.75 5.14 -4.07
C LYS A 47 -1.10 3.71 -3.67
N ILE A 48 -0.22 3.02 -2.92
CA ILE A 48 -0.47 1.69 -2.40
C ILE A 48 -1.63 1.73 -1.39
N VAL A 49 -1.61 2.66 -0.44
CA VAL A 49 -2.69 2.85 0.55
C VAL A 49 -4.02 3.15 -0.13
N ASP A 50 -4.05 4.03 -1.13
CA ASP A 50 -5.25 4.37 -1.90
C ASP A 50 -5.77 3.17 -2.70
N ALA A 51 -4.89 2.36 -3.27
CA ALA A 51 -5.24 1.14 -4.00
C ALA A 51 -5.80 0.03 -3.10
N TYR A 52 -5.40 -0.01 -1.83
CA TYR A 52 -5.88 -0.98 -0.84
C TYR A 52 -7.01 -0.45 0.07
N GLY A 53 -7.79 0.50 -0.39
CA GLY A 53 -8.96 1.02 0.33
C GLY A 53 -8.75 2.35 1.05
N GLY A 54 -7.64 3.08 0.74
CA GLY A 54 -7.35 4.40 1.30
C GLY A 54 -7.09 4.37 2.81
N ALA A 55 -7.56 5.40 3.52
CA ALA A 55 -7.46 5.50 4.99
C ALA A 55 -8.60 4.77 5.73
N GLU A 56 -9.48 4.04 5.00
CA GLU A 56 -10.62 3.35 5.60
C GLU A 56 -10.25 1.95 6.08
N LEU A 57 -10.86 1.53 7.20
CA LEU A 57 -10.75 0.16 7.71
C LEU A 57 -11.30 -0.82 6.68
N THR A 58 -10.46 -1.72 6.18
CA THR A 58 -10.84 -2.65 5.12
C THR A 58 -10.31 -4.06 5.38
N ILE A 59 -11.17 -5.06 5.19
CA ILE A 59 -10.76 -6.47 5.10
C ILE A 59 -10.45 -6.75 3.64
N LEU A 60 -9.18 -7.01 3.33
CA LEU A 60 -8.69 -7.27 1.98
C LEU A 60 -8.97 -8.71 1.54
N SER A 61 -8.83 -9.65 2.47
CA SER A 61 -9.05 -11.07 2.25
C SER A 61 -9.36 -11.80 3.56
N PHE A 62 -10.14 -12.86 3.48
CA PHE A 62 -10.31 -13.86 4.53
C PHE A 62 -10.66 -15.19 3.88
N SER A 63 -9.77 -16.17 3.98
CA SER A 63 -9.88 -17.48 3.32
C SER A 63 -9.35 -18.59 4.19
N GLY A 64 -9.85 -19.80 3.99
CA GLY A 64 -9.38 -21.01 4.65
C GLY A 64 -8.94 -22.05 3.61
N MET A 65 -7.77 -22.64 3.80
CA MET A 65 -7.25 -23.69 2.93
C MET A 65 -6.63 -24.84 3.73
N PRO A 66 -7.02 -26.11 3.46
CA PRO A 66 -8.18 -26.51 2.65
C PRO A 66 -9.52 -26.14 3.31
N GLY A 67 -10.57 -25.90 2.51
CA GLY A 67 -11.92 -25.58 3.01
C GLY A 67 -12.68 -26.79 3.55
N VAL A 68 -12.20 -28.02 3.30
CA VAL A 68 -12.72 -29.29 3.80
C VAL A 68 -11.55 -30.11 4.31
N ILE A 69 -11.63 -30.60 5.54
CA ILE A 69 -10.59 -31.36 6.23
C ILE A 69 -11.18 -32.57 6.95
N ARG A 70 -10.31 -33.47 7.43
CA ARG A 70 -10.67 -34.51 8.40
C ARG A 70 -10.69 -33.93 9.81
N PRO A 71 -11.38 -34.58 10.77
CA PRO A 71 -11.37 -34.14 12.18
C PRO A 71 -9.95 -34.00 12.73
N GLY A 72 -9.58 -32.81 13.23
CA GLY A 72 -8.27 -32.51 13.78
C GLY A 72 -7.14 -32.32 12.76
N GLU A 73 -7.42 -32.38 11.45
CA GLU A 73 -6.45 -32.05 10.40
C GLU A 73 -6.19 -30.54 10.37
N GLU A 74 -4.94 -30.15 10.06
CA GLU A 74 -4.57 -28.74 9.97
C GLU A 74 -5.15 -28.07 8.73
N ALA A 75 -5.71 -26.89 8.90
CA ALA A 75 -6.03 -25.93 7.86
C ALA A 75 -5.38 -24.59 8.19
N GLU A 76 -5.20 -23.75 7.18
CA GLU A 76 -4.69 -22.39 7.35
C GLU A 76 -5.81 -21.37 7.10
N LEU A 77 -5.99 -20.45 8.05
CA LEU A 77 -6.80 -19.26 7.88
C LEU A 77 -5.89 -18.12 7.46
N CYS A 78 -6.08 -17.60 6.25
CA CYS A 78 -5.32 -16.49 5.73
C CYS A 78 -6.20 -15.24 5.69
N TYR A 79 -5.69 -14.13 6.22
CA TYR A 79 -6.39 -12.85 6.21
C TYR A 79 -5.45 -11.70 5.84
N GLY A 80 -6.03 -10.65 5.26
CA GLY A 80 -5.37 -9.38 5.02
C GLY A 80 -6.29 -8.25 5.44
N VAL A 81 -5.74 -7.28 6.18
CA VAL A 81 -6.50 -6.13 6.67
C VAL A 81 -5.69 -4.85 6.48
N SER A 82 -6.37 -3.75 6.21
CA SER A 82 -5.78 -2.42 6.08
C SER A 82 -6.40 -1.47 7.09
N ASN A 83 -5.56 -0.61 7.68
CA ASN A 83 -5.95 0.42 8.66
C ASN A 83 -6.62 -0.13 9.93
N ALA A 84 -6.35 -1.39 10.29
CA ALA A 84 -6.81 -1.99 11.53
C ALA A 84 -5.81 -1.70 12.67
N SER A 85 -6.32 -1.34 13.84
CA SER A 85 -5.56 -1.25 15.08
C SER A 85 -5.65 -2.54 15.91
N ARG A 86 -6.71 -3.30 15.71
CA ARG A 86 -6.95 -4.58 16.39
C ARG A 86 -7.57 -5.59 15.43
N VAL A 87 -7.13 -6.84 15.56
CA VAL A 87 -7.66 -7.99 14.81
C VAL A 87 -7.87 -9.14 15.78
N ARG A 88 -8.99 -9.84 15.63
CA ARG A 88 -9.28 -11.10 16.34
C ARG A 88 -10.08 -12.04 15.47
N ILE A 89 -9.96 -13.32 15.74
CA ILE A 89 -10.73 -14.38 15.08
C ILE A 89 -11.50 -15.12 16.16
N GLU A 90 -12.75 -15.44 15.89
CA GLU A 90 -13.63 -16.24 16.73
C GLU A 90 -14.08 -17.50 15.98
N PRO A 91 -13.94 -18.73 16.56
CA PRO A 91 -13.33 -19.05 17.87
C PRO A 91 -11.86 -18.57 17.99
N PRO A 92 -11.37 -18.30 19.23
CA PRO A 92 -10.06 -17.71 19.45
C PRO A 92 -8.93 -18.50 18.79
N VAL A 93 -8.09 -17.79 18.04
CA VAL A 93 -6.88 -18.32 17.40
C VAL A 93 -5.67 -17.50 17.88
N GLU A 94 -4.58 -18.20 18.18
CA GLU A 94 -3.36 -17.55 18.63
C GLU A 94 -2.60 -16.85 17.49
N HIS A 95 -1.71 -15.93 17.86
CA HIS A 95 -0.82 -15.22 16.94
C HIS A 95 -1.51 -14.38 15.86
N VAL A 96 -2.63 -13.73 16.20
CA VAL A 96 -3.41 -12.85 15.34
C VAL A 96 -3.08 -11.38 15.65
N TRP A 97 -2.73 -10.61 14.62
CA TRP A 97 -2.48 -9.16 14.71
C TRP A 97 -2.73 -8.47 13.38
N PRO A 98 -2.85 -7.14 13.34
CA PRO A 98 -3.04 -6.40 12.09
C PRO A 98 -1.92 -6.68 11.08
N SER A 99 -2.28 -7.15 9.89
CA SER A 99 -1.35 -7.48 8.81
C SER A 99 -2.04 -7.37 7.44
N LEU A 100 -1.30 -6.96 6.42
CA LEU A 100 -1.78 -6.96 5.03
C LEU A 100 -1.91 -8.38 4.44
N GLY A 101 -1.22 -9.35 5.03
CA GLY A 101 -1.31 -10.75 4.64
C GLY A 101 -0.68 -11.65 5.70
N ARG A 102 -1.49 -12.51 6.33
CA ARG A 102 -1.06 -13.44 7.36
C ARG A 102 -1.91 -14.69 7.33
N CYS A 103 -1.27 -15.83 7.58
CA CYS A 103 -1.91 -17.12 7.75
C CYS A 103 -1.66 -17.66 9.16
N VAL A 104 -2.67 -18.27 9.77
CA VAL A 104 -2.62 -18.94 11.06
C VAL A 104 -3.20 -20.34 10.95
N LYS A 105 -2.64 -21.30 11.67
CA LYS A 105 -3.07 -22.70 11.63
C LYS A 105 -4.23 -22.94 12.58
N VAL A 106 -5.19 -23.75 12.14
CA VAL A 106 -6.33 -24.24 12.92
C VAL A 106 -6.52 -25.72 12.65
N ALA A 107 -7.09 -26.45 13.60
CA ALA A 107 -7.36 -27.88 13.45
C ALA A 107 -8.73 -28.23 14.09
N PRO A 108 -9.84 -27.79 13.49
CA PRO A 108 -11.16 -28.03 14.03
C PRO A 108 -11.54 -29.53 13.90
N GLU A 109 -12.25 -30.04 14.91
CA GLU A 109 -12.75 -31.43 14.93
C GLU A 109 -14.16 -31.57 14.30
N ARG A 110 -14.83 -30.45 14.05
CA ARG A 110 -16.17 -30.35 13.49
C ARG A 110 -16.30 -29.11 12.62
N ASP A 111 -17.35 -29.06 11.79
CA ASP A 111 -17.66 -27.87 11.01
C ASP A 111 -17.60 -26.64 11.91
N THR A 112 -16.71 -25.71 11.58
CA THR A 112 -16.45 -24.53 12.39
C THR A 112 -16.51 -23.27 11.53
N GLU A 113 -17.39 -22.35 11.91
CA GLU A 113 -17.45 -21.01 11.33
C GLU A 113 -16.45 -20.11 12.09
N TYR A 114 -15.52 -19.54 11.33
CA TYR A 114 -14.58 -18.56 11.83
C TYR A 114 -15.04 -17.16 11.43
N THR A 115 -15.05 -16.25 12.39
CA THR A 115 -15.37 -14.83 12.19
C THR A 115 -14.14 -14.00 12.43
N LEU A 116 -13.68 -13.31 11.40
CA LEU A 116 -12.64 -12.29 11.50
C LEU A 116 -13.29 -10.97 11.91
N ILE A 117 -12.81 -10.36 12.99
CA ILE A 117 -13.28 -9.08 13.52
C ILE A 117 -12.11 -8.13 13.55
N VAL A 118 -12.25 -7.00 12.87
CA VAL A 118 -11.22 -5.96 12.80
C VAL A 118 -11.76 -4.64 13.30
N GLU A 119 -10.94 -3.89 14.02
CA GLU A 119 -11.28 -2.59 14.58
C GLU A 119 -10.20 -1.58 14.24
N ASP A 120 -10.58 -0.33 13.97
CA ASP A 120 -9.64 0.77 13.81
C ASP A 120 -9.43 1.57 15.11
N ALA A 121 -8.54 2.56 15.04
CA ALA A 121 -8.26 3.43 16.18
C ALA A 121 -9.46 4.31 16.63
N ALA A 122 -10.45 4.51 15.74
CA ALA A 122 -11.68 5.26 16.03
C ALA A 122 -12.81 4.38 16.60
N GLY A 123 -12.57 3.06 16.77
CA GLY A 123 -13.55 2.11 17.29
C GLY A 123 -14.57 1.62 16.25
N ARG A 124 -14.36 1.90 14.96
CA ARG A 124 -15.16 1.31 13.89
C ARG A 124 -14.73 -0.14 13.70
N SER A 125 -15.68 -1.01 13.40
CA SER A 125 -15.41 -2.44 13.22
C SER A 125 -15.91 -2.95 11.87
N ARG A 126 -15.24 -3.98 11.35
CA ARG A 126 -15.67 -4.78 10.20
C ARG A 126 -15.51 -6.25 10.51
N THR A 127 -16.35 -7.08 9.91
CA THR A 127 -16.33 -8.52 10.10
C THR A 127 -16.40 -9.26 8.77
N ALA A 128 -15.73 -10.43 8.74
CA ALA A 128 -15.86 -11.39 7.65
C ALA A 128 -15.99 -12.79 8.25
N ARG A 129 -16.67 -13.71 7.55
CA ARG A 129 -16.91 -15.07 8.01
C ARG A 129 -16.52 -16.08 6.94
N LEU A 130 -16.06 -17.24 7.41
CA LEU A 130 -15.85 -18.42 6.58
C LEU A 130 -16.08 -19.68 7.41
N THR A 131 -16.38 -20.78 6.75
CA THR A 131 -16.58 -22.08 7.41
C THR A 131 -15.54 -23.08 6.91
N ILE A 132 -14.80 -23.69 7.82
CA ILE A 132 -14.03 -24.92 7.54
C ILE A 132 -14.96 -26.10 7.80
N ARG A 133 -15.17 -26.93 6.76
CA ARG A 133 -15.97 -28.12 6.88
C ARG A 133 -15.13 -29.32 7.28
N VAL A 134 -15.66 -30.13 8.16
CA VAL A 134 -14.99 -31.36 8.63
C VAL A 134 -15.81 -32.56 8.20
N ARG A 135 -15.19 -33.46 7.45
CA ARG A 135 -15.80 -34.70 6.98
C ARG A 135 -14.95 -35.89 7.40
N ALA A 136 -15.55 -36.80 8.16
CA ALA A 136 -15.03 -38.13 8.35
C ALA A 136 -15.36 -38.96 7.10
N GLU A 137 -14.36 -39.65 6.51
CA GLU A 137 -14.63 -40.71 5.55
C GLU A 137 -15.13 -41.95 6.26
#